data_7a2daeb5bb7a28d713657e6415ba16fd
#
_entry.id   7a2daeb5bb7a28d713657e6415ba16fd
#
_cell.length_a   1.000
_cell.length_b   1.000
_cell.length_c   1.000
_cell.angle_alpha   90.00
_cell.angle_beta   90.00
_cell.angle_gamma   90.00
#
_symmetry.space_group_name_H-M   'P 1'
#
loop_
_entity.id
_entity.type
_entity.pdbx_description
1 polymer ?
#
loop_
_entity_poly.entity_id
_entity_poly.type
_entity_poly.pdbx_seq_one_letter_code
_entity_poly.pdbx_strand_id
1 'polypeptide(L)'
;IGRGSQLASFDQARYLFDAQGNIVAWDHEAWSAVLGNRPGNNQPGNVVSGFLMGFEPAAFAARSPAPDPQQYDNGNNSVPSYFAGAVGGQSRGTGNIKSERSLLHNVPSPFFTAPLRSPARLQNTFAHESFMDELAARAKADPVAFRLRHLVDPRLRDVVTAAATAFKWDARTSPRTGIRKTGIAAGRGMSTMLYEGDNGYAAMFCEVEVNQATGAITVKRMVISNDSGPISNPDGLKNQMEGGALQGLSRALGEEVTWDQQQITSVDW
;
A
#
# COMPACT_ATOMS: atom_id res chain seq x y z
N ILE A 1 -6.14 15.12 20.44
CA ILE A 1 -6.71 15.59 19.17
C ILE A 1 -5.77 15.15 18.08
N GLY A 2 -6.04 14.00 17.50
CA GLY A 2 -5.24 13.44 16.41
C GLY A 2 -5.41 14.27 15.13
N ARG A 3 -4.45 15.13 14.84
CA ARG A 3 -4.34 15.82 13.56
C ARG A 3 -3.48 14.99 12.62
N GLY A 4 -4.04 14.02 11.98
CA GLY A 4 -3.30 13.24 11.00
C GLY A 4 -4.21 12.26 10.29
N SER A 5 -4.91 12.74 9.27
CA SER A 5 -5.54 11.85 8.31
C SER A 5 -4.67 11.79 7.06
N GLN A 6 -4.22 10.62 6.69
CA GLN A 6 -3.91 10.39 5.29
C GLN A 6 -5.23 10.39 4.55
N LEU A 7 -5.41 11.36 3.66
CA LEU A 7 -6.54 11.32 2.76
C LEU A 7 -6.39 10.11 1.85
N ALA A 8 -7.49 9.44 1.61
CA ALA A 8 -7.55 8.37 0.63
C ALA A 8 -7.08 8.93 -0.73
N SER A 9 -6.17 8.24 -1.38
CA SER A 9 -5.90 8.47 -2.78
C SER A 9 -6.93 7.73 -3.61
N PHE A 10 -7.32 8.31 -4.72
CA PHE A 10 -8.05 7.62 -5.77
C PHE A 10 -7.04 7.23 -6.83
N ASP A 11 -6.96 5.93 -7.13
CA ASP A 11 -6.02 5.41 -8.11
C ASP A 11 -6.77 4.85 -9.32
N GLN A 12 -6.27 5.14 -10.51
CA GLN A 12 -6.74 4.55 -11.76
C GLN A 12 -5.58 3.90 -12.47
N ALA A 13 -5.76 2.64 -12.87
CA ALA A 13 -4.74 1.90 -13.61
C ALA A 13 -5.30 1.29 -14.90
N ARG A 14 -4.47 1.27 -15.96
CA ARG A 14 -4.73 0.64 -17.25
C ARG A 14 -3.55 -0.25 -17.60
N TYR A 15 -3.80 -1.28 -18.41
CA TYR A 15 -2.78 -2.25 -18.75
C TYR A 15 -2.93 -2.77 -20.18
N LEU A 16 -1.84 -3.33 -20.69
CA LEU A 16 -1.85 -4.15 -21.93
C LEU A 16 -1.18 -5.50 -21.64
N PHE A 17 -1.75 -6.56 -22.16
CA PHE A 17 -1.18 -7.90 -22.18
C PHE A 17 -0.59 -8.26 -23.55
N ASP A 18 0.49 -9.05 -23.54
CA ASP A 18 0.90 -9.82 -24.70
C ASP A 18 0.05 -11.09 -24.88
N ALA A 19 0.33 -11.86 -25.94
CA ALA A 19 -0.37 -13.11 -26.22
C ALA A 19 -0.14 -14.20 -25.15
N GLN A 20 0.90 -14.09 -24.36
CA GLN A 20 1.25 -14.99 -23.26
C GLN A 20 0.64 -14.56 -21.91
N GLY A 21 -0.09 -13.46 -21.89
CA GLY A 21 -0.70 -12.90 -20.69
C GLY A 21 0.29 -12.22 -19.76
N ASN A 22 1.43 -11.73 -20.28
CA ASN A 22 2.32 -10.87 -19.53
C ASN A 22 1.88 -9.42 -19.67
N ILE A 23 2.05 -8.64 -18.60
CA ILE A 23 1.84 -7.20 -18.64
C ILE A 23 2.99 -6.56 -19.42
N VAL A 24 2.67 -5.87 -20.52
CA VAL A 24 3.66 -5.17 -21.34
C VAL A 24 3.58 -3.65 -21.22
N ALA A 25 2.45 -3.14 -20.76
CA ALA A 25 2.29 -1.73 -20.46
C ALA A 25 1.36 -1.54 -19.27
N TRP A 26 1.66 -0.52 -18.47
CA TRP A 26 0.89 -0.11 -17.29
C TRP A 26 0.86 1.41 -17.19
N ASP A 27 -0.33 1.94 -17.11
CA ASP A 27 -0.59 3.35 -16.92
C ASP A 27 -1.29 3.52 -15.55
N HIS A 28 -0.68 4.31 -14.67
CA HIS A 28 -1.15 4.53 -13.31
C HIS A 28 -1.34 6.02 -13.04
N GLU A 29 -2.50 6.39 -12.57
CA GLU A 29 -2.81 7.76 -12.14
C GLU A 29 -3.35 7.74 -10.71
N ALA A 30 -2.82 8.59 -9.85
CA ALA A 30 -3.22 8.75 -8.47
C ALA A 30 -3.65 10.18 -8.18
N TRP A 31 -4.74 10.35 -7.45
CA TRP A 31 -5.22 11.63 -6.93
C TRP A 31 -5.04 11.64 -5.43
N SER A 32 -4.18 12.51 -4.92
CA SER A 32 -3.84 12.56 -3.50
C SER A 32 -3.75 13.98 -3.00
N ALA A 33 -4.13 14.20 -1.76
CA ALA A 33 -3.87 15.47 -1.13
C ALA A 33 -2.37 15.68 -0.96
N VAL A 34 -1.95 16.93 -1.13
CA VAL A 34 -0.57 17.32 -0.88
C VAL A 34 -0.23 17.01 0.58
N LEU A 35 0.88 16.35 0.80
CA LEU A 35 1.42 16.12 2.12
C LEU A 35 1.60 17.47 2.83
N GLY A 36 0.82 17.66 3.88
CA GLY A 36 0.93 18.80 4.75
C GLY A 36 2.21 18.80 5.56
N ASN A 37 2.15 19.35 6.73
CA ASN A 37 3.31 19.59 7.58
C ASN A 37 3.99 18.30 8.06
N ARG A 38 5.23 18.14 7.67
CA ARG A 38 6.09 17.06 8.16
C ARG A 38 6.87 17.58 9.37
N PRO A 39 6.91 16.84 10.51
CA PRO A 39 7.76 17.22 11.63
C PRO A 39 9.22 17.41 11.17
N GLY A 40 9.86 18.49 11.62
CA GLY A 40 11.22 18.85 11.24
C GLY A 40 11.32 19.95 10.18
N ASN A 41 10.29 20.16 9.36
CA ASN A 41 10.26 21.24 8.36
C ASN A 41 9.22 22.31 8.71
N ASN A 42 8.64 22.28 9.91
CA ASN A 42 7.50 23.09 10.28
C ASN A 42 7.76 23.94 11.52
N GLN A 43 6.92 24.98 11.66
CA GLN A 43 6.88 25.79 12.87
C GLN A 43 6.61 24.92 14.10
N PRO A 44 7.25 25.18 15.25
CA PRO A 44 7.07 24.38 16.47
C PRO A 44 5.61 24.19 16.88
N GLY A 45 4.76 25.19 16.71
CA GLY A 45 3.34 25.13 17.04
C GLY A 45 2.51 24.16 16.18
N ASN A 46 3.06 23.64 15.08
CA ASN A 46 2.39 22.66 14.22
C ASN A 46 2.55 21.23 14.73
N VAL A 47 3.34 20.99 15.76
CA VAL A 47 3.47 19.71 16.44
C VAL A 47 2.85 19.80 17.83
N VAL A 48 2.25 18.70 18.29
CA VAL A 48 1.51 18.67 19.56
C VAL A 48 2.36 19.17 20.74
N SER A 49 3.61 18.73 20.83
CA SER A 49 4.53 19.14 21.89
C SER A 49 4.81 20.64 21.86
N GLY A 50 5.06 21.20 20.69
CA GLY A 50 5.30 22.63 20.53
C GLY A 50 4.07 23.45 20.87
N PHE A 51 2.89 23.04 20.41
CA PHE A 51 1.63 23.69 20.75
C PHE A 51 1.37 23.68 22.27
N LEU A 52 1.60 22.53 22.92
CA LEU A 52 1.48 22.45 24.37
C LEU A 52 2.51 23.27 25.15
N MET A 53 3.64 23.60 24.50
CA MET A 53 4.66 24.52 25.04
C MET A 53 4.33 26.00 24.78
N GLY A 54 3.19 26.31 24.17
CA GLY A 54 2.73 27.68 23.92
C GLY A 54 3.20 28.27 22.60
N PHE A 55 3.76 27.49 21.67
CA PHE A 55 4.05 27.98 20.33
C PHE A 55 2.77 28.04 19.50
N GLU A 56 2.52 29.14 18.86
CA GLU A 56 1.39 29.27 17.95
C GLU A 56 1.59 28.43 16.69
N PRO A 57 0.56 27.72 16.21
CA PRO A 57 0.62 27.02 14.94
C PRO A 57 0.73 28.05 13.79
N ALA A 58 1.50 27.74 12.78
CA ALA A 58 1.52 28.52 11.56
C ALA A 58 0.12 28.51 10.93
N ALA A 59 -0.25 29.63 10.33
CA ALA A 59 -1.46 29.69 9.53
C ALA A 59 -1.42 28.60 8.46
N PHE A 60 -2.54 27.91 8.25
CA PHE A 60 -2.67 26.94 7.19
C PHE A 60 -2.48 27.64 5.85
N ALA A 61 -1.32 27.46 5.24
CA ALA A 61 -1.10 27.85 3.86
C ALA A 61 -1.38 26.63 2.99
N ALA A 62 -2.41 26.71 2.17
CA ALA A 62 -2.56 25.75 1.08
C ALA A 62 -1.26 25.80 0.27
N ARG A 63 -0.55 24.68 0.18
CA ARG A 63 0.67 24.60 -0.63
C ARG A 63 0.27 24.93 -2.05
N SER A 64 0.98 25.85 -2.70
CA SER A 64 0.78 26.06 -4.12
C SER A 64 0.88 24.72 -4.84
N PRO A 65 -0.12 24.34 -5.62
CA PRO A 65 -0.04 23.11 -6.36
C PRO A 65 1.20 23.17 -7.25
N ALA A 66 2.04 22.16 -7.16
CA ALA A 66 3.02 21.91 -8.19
C ALA A 66 2.28 21.69 -9.53
N PRO A 67 2.96 21.70 -10.67
CA PRO A 67 2.29 21.38 -11.93
C PRO A 67 1.41 20.16 -11.81
N ASP A 68 0.19 20.21 -12.27
CA ASP A 68 -0.76 19.11 -12.20
C ASP A 68 -1.16 18.70 -13.63
N PRO A 69 -1.06 17.44 -14.03
CA PRO A 69 -0.46 16.33 -13.26
C PRO A 69 1.08 16.36 -13.25
N GLN A 70 1.67 15.76 -12.22
CA GLN A 70 3.11 15.51 -12.17
C GLN A 70 3.42 14.09 -12.63
N GLN A 71 4.46 13.94 -13.44
CA GLN A 71 5.04 12.62 -13.61
C GLN A 71 5.68 12.20 -12.28
N TYR A 72 5.26 11.06 -11.77
CA TYR A 72 5.70 10.57 -10.49
C TYR A 72 6.67 9.41 -10.69
N ASP A 73 7.93 9.73 -10.72
CA ASP A 73 9.05 8.80 -10.84
C ASP A 73 9.70 8.47 -9.48
N ASN A 74 9.33 9.22 -8.45
CA ASN A 74 9.79 8.95 -7.10
C ASN A 74 9.06 7.74 -6.54
N GLY A 75 9.54 6.58 -6.89
CA GLY A 75 8.97 5.29 -6.57
C GLY A 75 8.85 4.96 -5.10
N ASN A 76 9.20 5.90 -4.23
CA ASN A 76 9.10 5.68 -2.81
C ASN A 76 7.70 5.25 -2.39
N ASN A 77 6.68 5.83 -2.98
CA ASN A 77 5.36 5.73 -2.41
C ASN A 77 4.24 5.40 -3.40
N SER A 78 4.46 5.54 -4.70
CA SER A 78 3.37 5.50 -5.67
C SER A 78 3.56 4.53 -6.82
N VAL A 79 4.79 4.12 -7.11
CA VAL A 79 5.10 3.30 -8.28
C VAL A 79 5.01 1.81 -7.94
N PRO A 80 4.33 1.00 -8.76
CA PRO A 80 4.30 -0.45 -8.60
C PRO A 80 5.69 -1.09 -8.62
N SER A 81 5.92 -2.08 -7.79
CA SER A 81 7.19 -2.83 -7.76
C SER A 81 7.48 -3.64 -9.03
N TYR A 82 6.54 -3.66 -9.96
CA TYR A 82 6.62 -4.44 -11.22
C TYR A 82 7.24 -3.66 -12.38
N PHE A 83 7.52 -2.38 -12.20
CA PHE A 83 8.11 -1.52 -13.22
C PHE A 83 9.60 -1.79 -13.40
N ALA A 84 10.06 -1.67 -14.65
CA ALA A 84 11.47 -1.80 -15.01
C ALA A 84 12.26 -0.50 -14.77
N GLY A 85 11.58 0.62 -14.71
CA GLY A 85 12.15 1.93 -14.41
C GLY A 85 12.61 2.06 -12.97
N ALA A 86 13.29 3.14 -12.64
CA ALA A 86 13.77 3.41 -11.29
C ALA A 86 12.61 3.51 -10.29
N VAL A 87 12.70 2.75 -9.22
CA VAL A 87 11.71 2.73 -8.15
C VAL A 87 12.37 3.16 -6.85
N GLY A 88 11.84 4.19 -6.19
CA GLY A 88 12.29 4.59 -4.87
C GLY A 88 13.72 5.16 -4.81
N GLY A 89 14.15 5.83 -5.87
CA GLY A 89 15.49 6.39 -5.96
C GLY A 89 16.59 5.37 -6.35
N GLN A 90 16.21 4.13 -6.67
CA GLN A 90 17.13 3.14 -7.22
C GLN A 90 17.46 3.46 -8.68
N SER A 91 18.64 3.06 -9.11
CA SER A 91 19.08 3.17 -10.51
C SER A 91 18.38 2.17 -11.44
N ARG A 92 17.65 1.22 -10.90
CA ARG A 92 16.90 0.18 -11.63
C ARG A 92 15.58 -0.14 -10.95
N GLY A 93 14.60 -0.58 -11.73
CA GLY A 93 13.35 -1.09 -11.19
C GLY A 93 13.47 -2.51 -10.65
N THR A 94 12.46 -2.94 -9.94
CA THR A 94 12.34 -4.28 -9.35
C THR A 94 11.50 -5.23 -10.19
N GLY A 95 10.91 -4.71 -11.29
CA GLY A 95 10.08 -5.45 -12.23
C GLY A 95 10.60 -5.44 -13.66
N ASN A 96 9.81 -5.99 -14.57
CA ASN A 96 10.15 -6.10 -16.00
C ASN A 96 9.20 -5.36 -16.94
N ILE A 97 8.20 -4.65 -16.42
CA ILE A 97 7.27 -3.85 -17.23
C ILE A 97 7.99 -2.58 -17.66
N LYS A 98 8.21 -2.43 -18.99
CA LYS A 98 9.04 -1.36 -19.56
C LYS A 98 8.23 -0.17 -20.04
N SER A 99 6.99 -0.39 -20.52
CA SER A 99 6.10 0.68 -20.92
C SER A 99 5.24 1.09 -19.73
N GLU A 100 5.70 2.11 -19.05
CA GLU A 100 5.11 2.55 -17.78
C GLU A 100 4.90 4.05 -17.77
N ARG A 101 3.79 4.46 -17.17
CA ARG A 101 3.51 5.86 -16.84
C ARG A 101 2.91 5.90 -15.45
N SER A 102 3.38 6.82 -14.64
CA SER A 102 2.79 7.11 -13.33
C SER A 102 2.59 8.61 -13.19
N LEU A 103 1.35 9.03 -12.94
CA LEU A 103 0.98 10.43 -12.74
C LEU A 103 0.39 10.63 -11.37
N LEU A 104 0.72 11.74 -10.75
CA LEU A 104 0.12 12.21 -9.51
C LEU A 104 -0.63 13.52 -9.75
N HIS A 105 -1.91 13.50 -9.40
CA HIS A 105 -2.75 14.69 -9.34
C HIS A 105 -2.85 15.17 -7.90
N ASN A 106 -2.54 16.45 -7.69
CA ASN A 106 -2.64 17.06 -6.39
C ASN A 106 -4.07 17.60 -6.19
N VAL A 107 -4.76 17.11 -5.17
CA VAL A 107 -6.09 17.58 -4.81
C VAL A 107 -6.05 18.39 -3.51
N PRO A 108 -6.88 19.42 -3.35
CA PRO A 108 -6.97 20.14 -2.09
C PRO A 108 -7.41 19.24 -0.97
N SER A 109 -6.79 19.38 0.21
CA SER A 109 -7.26 18.72 1.42
C SER A 109 -8.16 19.66 2.22
N PRO A 110 -9.34 19.20 2.68
CA PRO A 110 -10.12 19.94 3.65
C PRO A 110 -9.50 19.92 5.05
N PHE A 111 -8.48 19.09 5.27
CA PHE A 111 -7.86 18.89 6.56
C PHE A 111 -6.38 19.24 6.54
N PHE A 112 -5.89 19.57 7.72
CA PHE A 112 -4.47 19.63 7.97
C PHE A 112 -3.90 18.20 7.99
N THR A 113 -3.14 17.86 6.98
CA THR A 113 -2.61 16.50 6.79
C THR A 113 -1.19 16.37 7.30
N ALA A 114 -0.87 15.20 7.86
CA ALA A 114 0.49 14.81 8.24
C ALA A 114 0.74 13.34 7.86
N PRO A 115 2.00 12.94 7.70
CA PRO A 115 2.32 11.55 7.40
C PRO A 115 1.91 10.62 8.55
N LEU A 116 1.14 9.58 8.23
CA LEU A 116 0.98 8.41 9.07
C LEU A 116 2.00 7.34 8.65
N ARG A 117 2.18 6.30 9.48
CA ARG A 117 3.03 5.15 9.13
C ARG A 117 2.64 4.59 7.75
N SER A 118 3.62 4.40 6.88
CA SER A 118 3.47 4.02 5.47
C SER A 118 2.84 5.11 4.59
N PRO A 119 3.38 6.36 4.60
CA PRO A 119 2.84 7.47 3.81
C PRO A 119 2.76 7.10 2.33
N ALA A 120 1.60 7.31 1.72
CA ALA A 120 1.21 6.92 0.36
C ALA A 120 1.39 5.42 0.04
N ARG A 121 2.34 4.71 0.64
CA ARG A 121 2.58 3.29 0.36
C ARG A 121 1.40 2.39 0.73
N LEU A 122 0.68 2.69 1.81
CA LEU A 122 -0.46 1.88 2.24
C LEU A 122 -1.55 1.80 1.15
N GLN A 123 -2.09 2.95 0.75
CA GLN A 123 -3.18 3.04 -0.22
C GLN A 123 -2.74 2.63 -1.62
N ASN A 124 -1.54 3.06 -2.03
CA ASN A 124 -1.04 2.70 -3.37
C ASN A 124 -0.72 1.21 -3.47
N THR A 125 -0.18 0.59 -2.42
CA THR A 125 0.02 -0.87 -2.41
C THR A 125 -1.32 -1.60 -2.48
N PHE A 126 -2.35 -1.14 -1.77
CA PHE A 126 -3.69 -1.70 -1.89
C PHE A 126 -4.18 -1.65 -3.34
N ALA A 127 -4.07 -0.49 -4.00
CA ALA A 127 -4.49 -0.33 -5.39
C ALA A 127 -3.68 -1.23 -6.35
N HIS A 128 -2.36 -1.20 -6.26
CA HIS A 128 -1.47 -1.96 -7.14
C HIS A 128 -1.65 -3.47 -6.97
N GLU A 129 -1.71 -3.95 -5.74
CA GLU A 129 -1.78 -5.37 -5.45
C GLU A 129 -3.18 -5.95 -5.71
N SER A 130 -4.24 -5.19 -5.45
CA SER A 130 -5.60 -5.56 -5.87
C SER A 130 -5.70 -5.66 -7.39
N PHE A 131 -5.11 -4.70 -8.09
CA PHE A 131 -5.08 -4.73 -9.56
C PHE A 131 -4.25 -5.89 -10.10
N MET A 132 -3.13 -6.25 -9.46
CA MET A 132 -2.37 -7.45 -9.82
C MET A 132 -3.19 -8.75 -9.65
N ASP A 133 -4.06 -8.82 -8.65
CA ASP A 133 -4.96 -9.97 -8.50
C ASP A 133 -6.01 -10.03 -9.61
N GLU A 134 -6.58 -8.89 -10.01
CA GLU A 134 -7.49 -8.81 -11.16
C GLU A 134 -6.80 -9.22 -12.46
N LEU A 135 -5.57 -8.74 -12.68
CA LEU A 135 -4.76 -9.09 -13.84
C LEU A 135 -4.38 -10.58 -13.86
N ALA A 136 -3.99 -11.15 -12.72
CA ALA A 136 -3.72 -12.58 -12.60
C ALA A 136 -4.98 -13.41 -12.94
N ALA A 137 -6.15 -13.01 -12.42
CA ALA A 137 -7.42 -13.65 -12.75
C ALA A 137 -7.73 -13.57 -14.25
N ARG A 138 -7.51 -12.41 -14.87
CA ARG A 138 -7.70 -12.19 -16.30
C ARG A 138 -6.76 -13.03 -17.15
N ALA A 139 -5.50 -13.18 -16.72
CA ALA A 139 -4.49 -14.03 -17.34
C ALA A 139 -4.69 -15.53 -17.02
N LYS A 140 -5.70 -15.90 -16.21
CA LYS A 140 -5.94 -17.26 -15.71
C LYS A 140 -4.69 -17.86 -15.04
N ALA A 141 -3.95 -17.03 -14.32
CA ALA A 141 -2.71 -17.40 -13.64
C ALA A 141 -2.93 -17.49 -12.11
N ASP A 142 -2.05 -18.23 -11.45
CA ASP A 142 -1.92 -18.18 -9.99
C ASP A 142 -1.39 -16.81 -9.58
N PRO A 143 -1.95 -16.13 -8.57
CA PRO A 143 -1.53 -14.78 -8.17
C PRO A 143 -0.06 -14.66 -7.76
N VAL A 144 0.51 -15.69 -7.11
CA VAL A 144 1.94 -15.69 -6.72
C VAL A 144 2.82 -15.86 -7.95
N ALA A 145 2.53 -16.87 -8.78
CA ALA A 145 3.27 -17.12 -10.01
C ALA A 145 3.19 -15.93 -10.96
N PHE A 146 2.03 -15.25 -11.03
CA PHE A 146 1.85 -14.06 -11.85
C PHE A 146 2.73 -12.90 -11.40
N ARG A 147 2.82 -12.64 -10.10
CA ARG A 147 3.71 -11.62 -9.54
C ARG A 147 5.18 -11.95 -9.79
N LEU A 148 5.59 -13.19 -9.48
CA LEU A 148 6.97 -13.63 -9.71
C LEU A 148 7.41 -13.55 -11.17
N ARG A 149 6.48 -13.65 -12.12
CA ARG A 149 6.73 -13.46 -13.55
C ARG A 149 7.15 -12.02 -13.88
N HIS A 150 6.61 -11.05 -13.15
CA HIS A 150 6.84 -9.62 -13.39
C HIS A 150 7.88 -8.99 -12.46
N LEU A 151 8.39 -9.73 -11.47
CA LEU A 151 9.45 -9.29 -10.56
C LEU A 151 10.81 -9.81 -11.03
N VAL A 152 11.82 -8.95 -11.03
CA VAL A 152 13.20 -9.30 -11.39
C VAL A 152 14.17 -9.16 -10.23
N ASP A 153 13.85 -8.36 -9.21
CA ASP A 153 14.69 -8.21 -8.04
C ASP A 153 14.71 -9.51 -7.23
N PRO A 154 15.89 -10.11 -6.98
CA PRO A 154 15.98 -11.40 -6.29
C PRO A 154 15.50 -11.32 -4.84
N ARG A 155 15.78 -10.24 -4.11
CA ARG A 155 15.37 -10.09 -2.71
C ARG A 155 13.85 -10.01 -2.60
N LEU A 156 13.19 -9.26 -3.51
CA LEU A 156 11.73 -9.19 -3.53
C LEU A 156 11.09 -10.52 -3.90
N ARG A 157 11.70 -11.27 -4.84
CA ARG A 157 11.26 -12.62 -5.20
C ARG A 157 11.41 -13.59 -4.04
N ASP A 158 12.51 -13.50 -3.30
CA ASP A 158 12.81 -14.36 -2.17
C ASP A 158 11.82 -14.17 -1.01
N VAL A 159 11.48 -12.93 -0.66
CA VAL A 159 10.47 -12.68 0.39
C VAL A 159 9.09 -13.18 -0.02
N VAL A 160 8.69 -13.03 -1.29
CA VAL A 160 7.44 -13.58 -1.81
C VAL A 160 7.44 -15.12 -1.72
N THR A 161 8.52 -15.74 -2.14
CA THR A 161 8.66 -17.21 -2.14
C THR A 161 8.68 -17.78 -0.72
N ALA A 162 9.40 -17.12 0.19
CA ALA A 162 9.48 -17.53 1.60
C ALA A 162 8.09 -17.43 2.28
N ALA A 163 7.39 -16.32 2.07
CA ALA A 163 6.05 -16.14 2.63
C ALA A 163 5.05 -17.15 2.05
N ALA A 164 5.08 -17.41 0.74
CA ALA A 164 4.23 -18.41 0.09
C ALA A 164 4.47 -19.82 0.64
N THR A 165 5.73 -20.17 0.87
CA THR A 165 6.13 -21.46 1.45
C THR A 165 5.63 -21.60 2.88
N ALA A 166 5.86 -20.59 3.73
CA ALA A 166 5.41 -20.59 5.12
C ALA A 166 3.88 -20.58 5.25
N PHE A 167 3.20 -19.90 4.32
CA PHE A 167 1.76 -19.89 4.22
C PHE A 167 1.18 -21.22 3.69
N LYS A 168 2.00 -22.07 3.08
CA LYS A 168 1.57 -23.26 2.36
C LYS A 168 0.59 -22.90 1.25
N TRP A 169 1.02 -21.97 0.38
CA TRP A 169 0.19 -21.48 -0.70
C TRP A 169 -0.23 -22.61 -1.64
N ASP A 170 -1.52 -22.77 -1.83
CA ASP A 170 -2.10 -23.69 -2.81
C ASP A 170 -2.15 -23.00 -4.18
N ALA A 171 -1.19 -23.31 -5.05
CA ALA A 171 -1.06 -22.68 -6.36
C ALA A 171 -2.24 -23.03 -7.27
N ARG A 172 -3.06 -22.04 -7.55
CA ARG A 172 -4.24 -22.15 -8.41
C ARG A 172 -4.70 -20.77 -8.87
N THR A 173 -5.51 -20.74 -9.91
CA THR A 173 -6.17 -19.51 -10.36
C THR A 173 -7.11 -18.96 -9.30
N SER A 174 -7.33 -17.65 -9.32
CA SER A 174 -8.33 -16.94 -8.52
C SER A 174 -9.33 -16.24 -9.45
N PRO A 175 -10.60 -16.08 -9.03
CA PRO A 175 -11.19 -16.65 -7.83
C PRO A 175 -11.36 -18.17 -7.92
N ARG A 176 -11.52 -18.83 -6.77
CA ARG A 176 -11.84 -20.27 -6.74
C ARG A 176 -13.26 -20.46 -7.29
N THR A 177 -13.43 -21.44 -8.17
CA THR A 177 -14.75 -21.83 -8.68
C THR A 177 -15.54 -22.68 -7.66
N GLY A 178 -16.85 -22.67 -7.76
CA GLY A 178 -17.72 -23.51 -6.93
C GLY A 178 -17.91 -23.07 -5.46
N ILE A 179 -17.60 -21.81 -5.16
CA ILE A 179 -17.84 -21.25 -3.82
C ILE A 179 -19.36 -21.19 -3.55
N ARG A 180 -19.78 -21.70 -2.39
CA ARG A 180 -21.16 -21.55 -1.93
C ARG A 180 -21.49 -20.07 -1.76
N LYS A 181 -22.69 -19.66 -2.19
CA LYS A 181 -23.15 -18.26 -2.06
C LYS A 181 -23.80 -17.96 -0.71
N THR A 182 -23.82 -18.90 0.23
CA THR A 182 -24.44 -18.77 1.55
C THR A 182 -23.56 -19.38 2.62
N GLY A 183 -23.65 -18.85 3.84
CA GLY A 183 -22.88 -19.30 5.00
C GLY A 183 -21.51 -18.61 5.11
N ILE A 184 -20.50 -19.36 5.53
CA ILE A 184 -19.14 -18.86 5.66
C ILE A 184 -18.34 -19.19 4.40
N ALA A 185 -17.79 -18.18 3.77
CA ALA A 185 -16.86 -18.31 2.65
C ALA A 185 -15.42 -18.07 3.12
N ALA A 186 -14.50 -18.94 2.73
CA ALA A 186 -13.08 -18.74 2.97
C ALA A 186 -12.43 -18.05 1.76
N GLY A 187 -11.56 -17.08 2.04
CA GLY A 187 -10.77 -16.35 1.08
C GLY A 187 -9.31 -16.27 1.49
N ARG A 188 -8.46 -16.01 0.52
CA ARG A 188 -7.04 -15.78 0.75
C ARG A 188 -6.53 -14.73 -0.22
N GLY A 189 -5.52 -14.00 0.19
CA GLY A 189 -4.87 -12.99 -0.62
C GLY A 189 -3.39 -12.85 -0.27
N MET A 190 -2.70 -12.11 -1.09
CA MET A 190 -1.32 -11.73 -0.84
C MET A 190 -1.04 -10.33 -1.34
N SER A 191 -0.03 -9.70 -0.78
CA SER A 191 0.56 -8.48 -1.30
C SER A 191 2.07 -8.51 -1.15
N THR A 192 2.76 -7.75 -1.98
CA THR A 192 4.21 -7.54 -1.86
C THR A 192 4.55 -6.09 -2.10
N MET A 193 5.62 -5.63 -1.47
CA MET A 193 6.04 -4.25 -1.60
C MET A 193 7.53 -4.08 -1.42
N LEU A 194 8.04 -3.07 -2.08
CA LEU A 194 9.34 -2.46 -1.85
C LEU A 194 9.14 -1.15 -1.07
N TYR A 195 9.99 -0.87 -0.11
CA TYR A 195 9.95 0.38 0.64
C TYR A 195 11.22 1.20 0.42
N GLU A 196 11.05 2.45 0.03
CA GLU A 196 12.10 3.45 -0.16
C GLU A 196 13.37 2.92 -0.86
N GLY A 197 13.19 2.52 -2.10
CA GLY A 197 14.29 1.93 -2.85
C GLY A 197 14.58 0.51 -2.38
N ASP A 198 15.73 0.28 -1.79
CA ASP A 198 16.17 -1.01 -1.27
C ASP A 198 16.19 -1.10 0.26
N ASN A 199 15.48 -0.19 0.94
CA ASN A 199 15.45 -0.15 2.41
C ASN A 199 14.61 -1.27 3.04
N GLY A 200 13.67 -1.86 2.31
CA GLY A 200 12.88 -2.94 2.84
C GLY A 200 12.04 -3.64 1.78
N TYR A 201 12.03 -4.94 1.85
CA TYR A 201 11.24 -5.85 1.01
C TYR A 201 10.28 -6.61 1.90
N ALA A 202 9.02 -6.68 1.53
CA ALA A 202 8.02 -7.42 2.31
C ALA A 202 7.02 -8.13 1.42
N ALA A 203 6.56 -9.28 1.89
CA ALA A 203 5.40 -9.97 1.35
C ALA A 203 4.52 -10.45 2.49
N MET A 204 3.22 -10.26 2.35
CA MET A 204 2.22 -10.70 3.31
C MET A 204 1.18 -11.58 2.64
N PHE A 205 0.80 -12.65 3.32
CA PHE A 205 -0.27 -13.57 2.94
C PHE A 205 -1.31 -13.59 4.03
N CYS A 206 -2.57 -13.60 3.64
CA CYS A 206 -3.70 -13.58 4.56
C CYS A 206 -4.76 -14.61 4.18
N GLU A 207 -5.35 -15.24 5.19
CA GLU A 207 -6.51 -16.12 5.07
C GLU A 207 -7.65 -15.53 5.90
N VAL A 208 -8.81 -15.44 5.28
CA VAL A 208 -10.00 -14.84 5.89
C VAL A 208 -11.22 -15.75 5.74
N GLU A 209 -12.16 -15.60 6.65
CA GLU A 209 -13.51 -16.09 6.53
C GLU A 209 -14.48 -14.90 6.45
N VAL A 210 -15.47 -15.01 5.59
CA VAL A 210 -16.52 -14.01 5.42
C VAL A 210 -17.86 -14.63 5.69
N ASN A 211 -18.62 -14.07 6.63
CA ASN A 211 -20.02 -14.39 6.80
C ASN A 211 -20.82 -13.70 5.69
N GLN A 212 -21.31 -14.48 4.73
CA GLN A 212 -21.96 -13.95 3.54
C GLN A 212 -23.34 -13.30 3.83
N ALA A 213 -23.92 -13.57 4.98
CA ALA A 213 -25.18 -12.95 5.40
C ALA A 213 -24.98 -11.55 6.00
N THR A 214 -23.87 -11.35 6.74
CA THR A 214 -23.60 -10.10 7.48
C THR A 214 -22.50 -9.28 6.86
N GLY A 215 -21.66 -9.86 5.99
CA GLY A 215 -20.43 -9.22 5.49
C GLY A 215 -19.27 -9.24 6.49
N ALA A 216 -19.47 -9.77 7.70
CA ALA A 216 -18.41 -9.78 8.71
C ALA A 216 -17.22 -10.63 8.27
N ILE A 217 -16.03 -10.05 8.40
CA ILE A 217 -14.75 -10.67 8.02
C ILE A 217 -13.99 -11.09 9.28
N THR A 218 -13.52 -12.33 9.29
CA THR A 218 -12.64 -12.85 10.33
C THR A 218 -11.31 -13.24 9.71
N VAL A 219 -10.22 -12.65 10.19
CA VAL A 219 -8.87 -13.04 9.77
C VAL A 219 -8.46 -14.28 10.52
N LYS A 220 -8.10 -15.33 9.79
CA LYS A 220 -7.72 -16.64 10.34
C LYS A 220 -6.23 -16.76 10.52
N ARG A 221 -5.46 -16.22 9.58
CA ARG A 221 -4.02 -16.33 9.57
C ARG A 221 -3.37 -15.25 8.71
N MET A 222 -2.27 -14.71 9.20
CA MET A 222 -1.35 -13.86 8.44
C MET A 222 0.04 -14.45 8.50
N VAL A 223 0.78 -14.37 7.40
CA VAL A 223 2.20 -14.73 7.30
C VAL A 223 2.93 -13.58 6.62
N ILE A 224 4.01 -13.13 7.22
CA ILE A 224 4.83 -12.04 6.70
C ILE A 224 6.26 -12.57 6.51
N SER A 225 6.85 -12.24 5.37
CA SER A 225 8.28 -12.34 5.12
C SER A 225 8.83 -10.94 4.88
N ASN A 226 10.00 -10.67 5.39
CA ASN A 226 10.67 -9.37 5.29
C ASN A 226 12.17 -9.55 5.08
N ASP A 227 12.75 -8.68 4.27
CA ASP A 227 14.19 -8.47 4.16
C ASP A 227 14.48 -6.98 4.30
N SER A 228 15.12 -6.61 5.39
CA SER A 228 15.57 -5.24 5.70
C SER A 228 17.11 -5.12 5.71
N GLY A 229 17.81 -6.10 5.14
CA GLY A 229 19.27 -6.17 5.18
C GLY A 229 19.79 -6.57 6.56
N PRO A 230 20.98 -6.09 6.97
CA PRO A 230 21.56 -6.43 8.27
C PRO A 230 20.67 -6.03 9.44
N ILE A 231 20.43 -6.98 10.35
CA ILE A 231 19.50 -6.80 11.47
C ILE A 231 20.31 -6.73 12.78
N SER A 232 20.29 -5.59 13.45
CA SER A 232 20.92 -5.40 14.76
C SER A 232 20.06 -5.84 15.93
N ASN A 233 18.73 -5.80 15.76
CA ASN A 233 17.76 -6.21 16.78
C ASN A 233 16.65 -7.07 16.15
N PRO A 234 16.83 -8.40 16.07
CA PRO A 234 15.85 -9.30 15.46
C PRO A 234 14.48 -9.28 16.14
N ASP A 235 14.45 -9.21 17.47
CA ASP A 235 13.20 -9.15 18.23
C ASP A 235 12.46 -7.83 17.98
N GLY A 236 13.17 -6.73 17.97
CA GLY A 236 12.62 -5.43 17.62
C GLY A 236 12.05 -5.41 16.19
N LEU A 237 12.75 -5.99 15.22
CA LEU A 237 12.25 -6.10 13.85
C LEU A 237 10.97 -6.94 13.77
N LYS A 238 10.95 -8.09 14.43
CA LYS A 238 9.76 -8.94 14.51
C LYS A 238 8.55 -8.17 15.04
N ASN A 239 8.72 -7.46 16.16
CA ASN A 239 7.66 -6.63 16.74
C ASN A 239 7.19 -5.51 15.79
N GLN A 240 8.11 -4.90 15.01
CA GLN A 240 7.76 -3.92 14.01
C GLN A 240 6.93 -4.52 12.87
N MET A 241 7.27 -5.72 12.42
CA MET A 241 6.53 -6.40 11.35
C MET A 241 5.13 -6.82 11.81
N GLU A 242 5.03 -7.43 12.98
CA GLU A 242 3.75 -7.84 13.58
C GLU A 242 2.86 -6.63 13.87
N GLY A 243 3.40 -5.59 14.51
CA GLY A 243 2.69 -4.36 14.80
C GLY A 243 2.22 -3.63 13.53
N GLY A 244 3.05 -3.62 12.47
CA GLY A 244 2.67 -3.04 11.18
C GLY A 244 1.53 -3.79 10.51
N ALA A 245 1.53 -5.11 10.60
CA ALA A 245 0.45 -5.94 10.05
C ALA A 245 -0.87 -5.74 10.80
N LEU A 246 -0.82 -5.71 12.13
CA LEU A 246 -2.00 -5.45 12.97
C LEU A 246 -2.58 -4.05 12.72
N GLN A 247 -1.73 -3.04 12.57
CA GLN A 247 -2.17 -1.70 12.23
C GLN A 247 -2.79 -1.62 10.82
N GLY A 248 -2.21 -2.32 9.84
CA GLY A 248 -2.80 -2.44 8.50
C GLY A 248 -4.15 -3.16 8.52
N LEU A 249 -4.27 -4.19 9.34
CA LEU A 249 -5.53 -4.92 9.54
C LEU A 249 -6.61 -4.03 10.17
N SER A 250 -6.27 -3.28 11.22
CA SER A 250 -7.17 -2.33 11.86
C SER A 250 -7.72 -1.32 10.85
N ARG A 251 -6.85 -0.74 10.02
CA ARG A 251 -7.25 0.19 8.96
C ARG A 251 -8.13 -0.46 7.89
N ALA A 252 -7.88 -1.72 7.57
CA ALA A 252 -8.67 -2.43 6.56
C ALA A 252 -10.08 -2.83 7.04
N LEU A 253 -10.28 -3.03 8.33
CA LEU A 253 -11.50 -3.59 8.88
C LEU A 253 -12.34 -2.61 9.70
N GLY A 254 -11.75 -1.57 10.27
CA GLY A 254 -12.46 -0.77 11.25
C GLY A 254 -12.18 0.72 11.27
N GLU A 255 -10.97 1.15 10.92
CA GLU A 255 -10.64 2.56 11.03
C GLU A 255 -11.30 3.38 9.91
N GLU A 256 -12.13 4.34 10.30
CA GLU A 256 -12.77 5.29 9.39
C GLU A 256 -12.71 6.69 9.99
N VAL A 257 -12.29 7.67 9.20
CA VAL A 257 -12.34 9.07 9.59
C VAL A 257 -13.65 9.68 9.11
N THR A 258 -14.50 10.02 10.07
CA THR A 258 -15.75 10.75 9.81
C THR A 258 -15.63 12.20 10.28
N TRP A 259 -16.36 13.11 9.64
CA TRP A 259 -16.30 14.53 9.95
C TRP A 259 -17.59 15.26 9.58
N ASP A 260 -17.80 16.41 10.18
CA ASP A 260 -18.80 17.38 9.80
C ASP A 260 -18.15 18.70 9.33
N GLN A 261 -18.93 19.76 9.22
CA GLN A 261 -18.40 21.07 8.78
C GLN A 261 -17.50 21.77 9.80
N GLN A 262 -17.44 21.28 11.05
CA GLN A 262 -16.78 21.94 12.16
C GLN A 262 -15.61 21.12 12.71
N GLN A 263 -15.72 19.77 12.70
CA GLN A 263 -14.75 18.90 13.36
C GLN A 263 -14.74 17.47 12.81
N ILE A 264 -13.69 16.73 13.15
CA ILE A 264 -13.65 15.28 13.00
C ILE A 264 -14.55 14.67 14.07
N THR A 265 -15.47 13.80 13.66
CA THR A 265 -16.47 13.15 14.51
C THR A 265 -16.11 11.73 14.91
N SER A 266 -15.19 11.07 14.20
CA SER A 266 -14.63 9.78 14.62
C SER A 266 -13.68 10.00 15.79
N VAL A 267 -13.94 9.33 16.93
CA VAL A 267 -13.15 9.43 18.16
C VAL A 267 -12.53 8.09 18.58
N ASP A 268 -12.89 7.01 17.87
CA ASP A 268 -12.42 5.66 18.11
C ASP A 268 -11.43 5.21 17.02
N TRP A 269 -10.63 4.23 17.39
CA TRP A 269 -9.64 3.58 16.52
C TRP A 269 -10.06 2.16 16.21
#